data_1de26930453a9579614cbe20749fb618
#
_entry.id   1de26930453a9579614cbe20749fb618
#
_cell.length_a   1.000
_cell.length_b   1.000
_cell.length_c   1.000
_cell.angle_alpha   90.00
_cell.angle_beta   90.00
_cell.angle_gamma   90.00
#
_symmetry.space_group_name_H-M   'P 1'
#
loop_
_entity.id
_entity.type
_entity.pdbx_description
1 polymer ?
#
loop_
_entity_poly.entity_id
_entity_poly.type
_entity_poly.pdbx_seq_one_letter_code
_entity_poly.pdbx_strand_id
1 'polypeptide(L)'
;MEGFRFLFQARNLCKLGLVFMLASSGAAFAQAKSKQSEVYMYEGADREQRLLEGARKEGMVSIYTSLNLKDSAPITEAFEKKYGIKVSLWRAGGEKVVQRALTEARAGRFTPDVFESDGIEIEILAREKMLAEFKSPVFKELPAEAFPPHRQYVVDRFNFFTIAYNTNLVKPDEVPNSYEDLLQPRWLGKVGIEAGDSDWFGSVVKAMGEKEGLAYFRKLADTRPQVRTGHTLISELVAAGEIPIAATVYNHAVERLTKNGAPIKWKALPPTFGRPGAVAVARNAPHPHAAVLFADFMLSREGQELIKQRNRVPSSKAVDSPLNKFPYRMIDPAIVLDESEKWENLWTDLFLKGKKQAKPSE
;
A
#
# COMPACT_ATOMS: atom_id res chain seq x y z
N MET A 1 -57.76 47.47 0.75
CA MET A 1 -56.73 47.04 1.77
C MET A 1 -56.70 45.50 1.95
N GLU A 2 -56.98 44.70 0.92
CA GLU A 2 -57.00 43.21 1.01
C GLU A 2 -55.87 42.51 0.27
N GLY A 3 -55.03 43.25 -0.44
CA GLY A 3 -53.96 42.63 -1.24
C GLY A 3 -52.66 42.27 -0.49
N PHE A 4 -52.48 42.68 0.75
CA PHE A 4 -51.18 42.54 1.49
C PHE A 4 -51.10 41.32 2.41
N ARG A 5 -52.21 40.63 2.65
CA ARG A 5 -52.24 39.45 3.55
C ARG A 5 -51.86 38.14 2.86
N PHE A 6 -52.02 38.03 1.55
CA PHE A 6 -51.72 36.79 0.80
C PHE A 6 -50.24 36.53 0.55
N LEU A 7 -49.41 37.58 0.47
CA LEU A 7 -47.98 37.43 0.22
C LEU A 7 -47.17 37.00 1.45
N PHE A 8 -47.69 37.15 2.66
CA PHE A 8 -46.98 36.74 3.89
C PHE A 8 -47.17 35.27 4.23
N GLN A 9 -48.26 34.64 3.82
CA GLN A 9 -48.51 33.19 4.04
C GLN A 9 -47.69 32.31 3.10
N ALA A 10 -47.49 32.73 1.83
CA ALA A 10 -46.70 31.97 0.86
C ALA A 10 -45.21 31.94 1.20
N ARG A 11 -44.64 32.99 1.86
CA ARG A 11 -43.22 33.02 2.27
C ARG A 11 -42.89 32.11 3.44
N ASN A 12 -43.85 31.85 4.33
CA ASN A 12 -43.63 30.96 5.47
C ASN A 12 -43.76 29.48 5.10
N LEU A 13 -44.63 29.12 4.13
CA LEU A 13 -44.68 27.75 3.62
C LEU A 13 -43.46 27.30 2.85
N CYS A 14 -42.84 28.21 2.07
CA CYS A 14 -41.54 27.89 1.41
C CYS A 14 -40.39 27.70 2.38
N LYS A 15 -40.34 28.45 3.48
CA LYS A 15 -39.27 28.30 4.50
C LYS A 15 -39.43 27.02 5.31
N LEU A 16 -40.64 26.57 5.62
CA LEU A 16 -40.89 25.30 6.30
C LEU A 16 -40.57 24.09 5.39
N GLY A 17 -40.87 24.14 4.08
CA GLY A 17 -40.57 23.09 3.13
C GLY A 17 -39.05 22.90 2.91
N LEU A 18 -38.27 24.00 2.89
CA LEU A 18 -36.83 23.92 2.71
C LEU A 18 -36.07 23.40 3.96
N VAL A 19 -36.57 23.72 5.16
CA VAL A 19 -36.02 23.19 6.41
C VAL A 19 -36.35 21.72 6.60
N PHE A 20 -37.52 21.26 6.15
CA PHE A 20 -37.90 19.83 6.22
C PHE A 20 -37.09 18.98 5.20
N MET A 21 -36.75 19.48 3.99
CA MET A 21 -35.93 18.76 3.03
C MET A 21 -34.48 18.66 3.48
N LEU A 22 -33.93 19.66 4.17
CA LEU A 22 -32.56 19.61 4.72
C LEU A 22 -32.45 18.69 5.94
N ALA A 23 -33.50 18.59 6.75
CA ALA A 23 -33.52 17.71 7.92
C ALA A 23 -33.68 16.22 7.53
N SER A 24 -34.43 15.92 6.47
CA SER A 24 -34.62 14.54 5.99
C SER A 24 -33.36 13.98 5.31
N SER A 25 -32.58 14.80 4.59
CA SER A 25 -31.30 14.36 4.02
C SER A 25 -30.25 14.08 5.10
N GLY A 26 -30.17 14.90 6.16
CA GLY A 26 -29.25 14.68 7.28
C GLY A 26 -29.54 13.39 8.07
N ALA A 27 -30.83 13.09 8.29
CA ALA A 27 -31.26 11.86 8.98
C ALA A 27 -30.97 10.60 8.15
N ALA A 28 -31.18 10.64 6.83
CA ALA A 28 -30.90 9.51 5.93
C ALA A 28 -29.40 9.21 5.86
N PHE A 29 -28.52 10.22 5.81
CA PHE A 29 -27.06 10.05 5.86
C PHE A 29 -26.58 9.51 7.22
N ALA A 30 -27.15 9.98 8.34
CA ALA A 30 -26.82 9.47 9.65
C ALA A 30 -27.24 8.01 9.83
N GLN A 31 -28.41 7.63 9.32
CA GLN A 31 -28.93 6.28 9.38
C GLN A 31 -28.15 5.31 8.47
N ALA A 32 -27.69 5.76 7.30
CA ALA A 32 -26.82 4.97 6.43
C ALA A 32 -25.46 4.71 7.09
N LYS A 33 -24.85 5.71 7.74
CA LYS A 33 -23.60 5.56 8.49
C LYS A 33 -23.71 4.59 9.66
N SER A 34 -24.82 4.58 10.39
CA SER A 34 -25.06 3.62 11.49
C SER A 34 -25.14 2.19 10.98
N LYS A 35 -25.82 1.95 9.86
CA LYS A 35 -25.93 0.63 9.24
C LYS A 35 -24.60 0.07 8.74
N GLN A 36 -23.75 0.90 8.12
CA GLN A 36 -22.42 0.45 7.67
C GLN A 36 -21.54 0.09 8.87
N SER A 37 -21.53 0.92 9.93
CA SER A 37 -20.79 0.63 11.15
C SER A 37 -21.24 -0.66 11.82
N GLU A 38 -22.54 -0.98 11.80
CA GLU A 38 -23.06 -2.25 12.29
C GLU A 38 -22.50 -3.45 11.50
N VAL A 39 -22.32 -3.34 10.19
CA VAL A 39 -21.70 -4.40 9.37
C VAL A 39 -20.22 -4.54 9.69
N TYR A 40 -19.48 -3.42 9.73
CA TYR A 40 -18.03 -3.42 9.88
C TYR A 40 -17.57 -3.95 11.25
N MET A 41 -18.31 -3.63 12.30
CA MET A 41 -17.95 -3.94 13.68
C MET A 41 -18.64 -5.18 14.25
N TYR A 42 -19.41 -5.90 13.43
CA TYR A 42 -20.15 -7.06 13.89
C TYR A 42 -19.24 -8.27 14.17
N GLU A 43 -19.33 -8.84 15.38
CA GLU A 43 -18.53 -9.98 15.84
C GLU A 43 -19.40 -11.17 16.32
N GLY A 44 -20.72 -11.19 16.00
CA GLY A 44 -21.61 -12.27 16.39
C GLY A 44 -21.28 -13.61 15.73
N ALA A 45 -21.79 -14.70 16.29
CA ALA A 45 -21.51 -16.06 15.82
C ALA A 45 -21.96 -16.33 14.37
N ASP A 46 -22.96 -15.58 13.90
CA ASP A 46 -23.55 -15.66 12.55
C ASP A 46 -22.91 -14.66 11.56
N ARG A 47 -21.78 -14.03 11.92
CA ARG A 47 -21.10 -12.98 11.12
C ARG A 47 -20.84 -13.43 9.68
N GLU A 48 -20.25 -14.61 9.50
CA GLU A 48 -19.90 -15.11 8.15
C GLU A 48 -21.16 -15.26 7.28
N GLN A 49 -22.22 -15.84 7.86
CA GLN A 49 -23.48 -16.01 7.15
C GLN A 49 -24.10 -14.66 6.77
N ARG A 50 -24.14 -13.68 7.70
CA ARG A 50 -24.66 -12.34 7.43
C ARG A 50 -23.87 -11.61 6.34
N LEU A 51 -22.53 -11.71 6.40
CA LEU A 51 -21.69 -11.10 5.36
C LEU A 51 -21.95 -11.72 4.00
N LEU A 52 -22.03 -13.04 3.92
CA LEU A 52 -22.27 -13.73 2.65
C LEU A 52 -23.67 -13.44 2.07
N GLU A 53 -24.70 -13.47 2.90
CA GLU A 53 -26.08 -13.14 2.47
C GLU A 53 -26.20 -11.67 2.03
N GLY A 54 -25.60 -10.74 2.79
CA GLY A 54 -25.56 -9.32 2.46
C GLY A 54 -24.80 -9.06 1.15
N ALA A 55 -23.59 -9.60 1.03
CA ALA A 55 -22.76 -9.45 -0.16
C ALA A 55 -23.40 -10.06 -1.43
N ARG A 56 -24.13 -11.17 -1.31
CA ARG A 56 -24.91 -11.74 -2.43
C ARG A 56 -26.05 -10.83 -2.86
N LYS A 57 -26.70 -10.14 -1.93
CA LYS A 57 -27.74 -9.13 -2.25
C LYS A 57 -27.13 -7.89 -2.91
N GLU A 58 -25.93 -7.49 -2.50
CA GLU A 58 -25.16 -6.41 -3.09
C GLU A 58 -24.62 -6.78 -4.49
N GLY A 59 -24.30 -8.05 -4.72
CA GLY A 59 -23.95 -8.65 -6.02
C GLY A 59 -22.56 -8.35 -6.55
N MET A 60 -21.87 -7.34 -6.00
CA MET A 60 -20.56 -6.93 -6.45
C MET A 60 -19.72 -6.29 -5.34
N VAL A 61 -18.41 -6.18 -5.59
CA VAL A 61 -17.46 -5.36 -4.82
C VAL A 61 -16.58 -4.56 -5.77
N SER A 62 -16.37 -3.28 -5.48
CA SER A 62 -15.49 -2.39 -6.24
C SER A 62 -14.17 -2.17 -5.48
N ILE A 63 -13.06 -2.45 -6.15
CA ILE A 63 -11.73 -2.43 -5.55
C ILE A 63 -10.83 -1.46 -6.31
N TYR A 64 -10.23 -0.51 -5.60
CA TYR A 64 -9.15 0.33 -6.10
C TYR A 64 -7.83 -0.20 -5.57
N THR A 65 -6.91 -0.57 -6.47
CA THR A 65 -5.66 -1.21 -6.09
C THR A 65 -4.43 -0.65 -6.82
N SER A 66 -3.29 -0.64 -6.13
CA SER A 66 -1.97 -0.43 -6.75
C SER A 66 -1.28 -1.76 -7.10
N LEU A 67 -1.75 -2.88 -6.59
CA LEU A 67 -1.20 -4.20 -6.89
C LEU A 67 -1.32 -4.47 -8.40
N ASN A 68 -0.24 -4.95 -9.01
CA ASN A 68 -0.28 -5.19 -10.45
C ASN A 68 -1.24 -6.34 -10.82
N LEU A 69 -1.76 -6.33 -12.05
CA LEU A 69 -2.80 -7.27 -12.49
C LEU A 69 -2.37 -8.74 -12.40
N LYS A 70 -1.07 -9.05 -12.59
CA LYS A 70 -0.56 -10.42 -12.45
C LYS A 70 -0.69 -10.94 -11.02
N ASP A 71 -0.70 -10.05 -10.04
CA ASP A 71 -0.82 -10.39 -8.63
C ASP A 71 -2.28 -10.30 -8.14
N SER A 72 -3.04 -9.27 -8.57
CA SER A 72 -4.42 -9.03 -8.12
C SER A 72 -5.46 -9.93 -8.80
N ALA A 73 -5.33 -10.22 -10.10
CA ALA A 73 -6.32 -11.02 -10.82
C ALA A 73 -6.57 -12.41 -10.19
N PRO A 74 -5.55 -13.22 -9.85
CA PRO A 74 -5.79 -14.51 -9.21
C PRO A 74 -6.53 -14.42 -7.87
N ILE A 75 -6.34 -13.32 -7.11
CA ILE A 75 -7.04 -13.09 -5.84
C ILE A 75 -8.51 -12.78 -6.10
N THR A 76 -8.78 -11.87 -7.04
CA THR A 76 -10.17 -11.49 -7.39
C THR A 76 -10.94 -12.64 -8.04
N GLU A 77 -10.32 -13.40 -8.93
CA GLU A 77 -10.90 -14.58 -9.56
C GLU A 77 -11.24 -15.69 -8.53
N ALA A 78 -10.34 -15.92 -7.57
CA ALA A 78 -10.60 -16.87 -6.48
C ALA A 78 -11.75 -16.43 -5.59
N PHE A 79 -11.84 -15.13 -5.28
CA PHE A 79 -12.98 -14.55 -4.54
C PHE A 79 -14.31 -14.72 -5.32
N GLU A 80 -14.34 -14.33 -6.58
CA GLU A 80 -15.54 -14.49 -7.44
C GLU A 80 -15.98 -15.96 -7.51
N LYS A 81 -15.03 -16.87 -7.74
CA LYS A 81 -15.30 -18.31 -7.79
C LYS A 81 -15.87 -18.86 -6.50
N LYS A 82 -15.34 -18.41 -5.36
CA LYS A 82 -15.73 -18.90 -4.03
C LYS A 82 -17.10 -18.41 -3.60
N TYR A 83 -17.39 -17.12 -3.81
CA TYR A 83 -18.57 -16.48 -3.23
C TYR A 83 -19.67 -16.15 -4.25
N GLY A 84 -19.36 -16.17 -5.54
CA GLY A 84 -20.30 -15.81 -6.62
C GLY A 84 -20.58 -14.31 -6.71
N ILE A 85 -19.71 -13.47 -6.15
CA ILE A 85 -19.85 -12.01 -6.10
C ILE A 85 -18.89 -11.41 -7.13
N LYS A 86 -19.39 -10.50 -7.98
CA LYS A 86 -18.58 -9.87 -9.03
C LYS A 86 -17.57 -8.88 -8.47
N VAL A 87 -16.37 -8.88 -9.01
CA VAL A 87 -15.33 -7.91 -8.66
C VAL A 87 -15.16 -6.88 -9.76
N SER A 88 -15.39 -5.62 -9.43
CA SER A 88 -15.01 -4.47 -10.27
C SER A 88 -13.66 -3.96 -9.84
N LEU A 89 -12.60 -4.34 -10.58
CA LEU A 89 -11.23 -3.98 -10.24
C LEU A 89 -10.77 -2.78 -11.06
N TRP A 90 -10.40 -1.70 -10.39
CA TRP A 90 -9.67 -0.59 -11.00
C TRP A 90 -8.24 -0.53 -10.46
N ARG A 91 -7.25 -0.64 -11.36
CA ARG A 91 -5.82 -0.64 -11.03
C ARG A 91 -5.12 0.60 -11.56
N ALA A 92 -4.36 1.27 -10.69
CA ALA A 92 -3.45 2.36 -11.05
C ALA A 92 -2.22 2.36 -10.12
N GLY A 93 -1.26 3.27 -10.31
CA GLY A 93 -0.25 3.53 -9.29
C GLY A 93 -0.89 4.13 -8.02
N GLY A 94 -0.28 3.91 -6.85
CA GLY A 94 -0.86 4.28 -5.55
C GLY A 94 -1.27 5.74 -5.46
N GLU A 95 -0.41 6.67 -5.91
CA GLU A 95 -0.72 8.10 -5.99
C GLU A 95 -2.01 8.37 -6.79
N LYS A 96 -2.18 7.70 -7.94
CA LYS A 96 -3.39 7.84 -8.76
C LYS A 96 -4.62 7.24 -8.09
N VAL A 97 -4.45 6.18 -7.29
CA VAL A 97 -5.54 5.62 -6.48
C VAL A 97 -6.03 6.67 -5.48
N VAL A 98 -5.12 7.30 -4.75
CA VAL A 98 -5.44 8.39 -3.81
C VAL A 98 -6.11 9.57 -4.52
N GLN A 99 -5.50 10.07 -5.57
CA GLN A 99 -6.02 11.23 -6.33
C GLN A 99 -7.44 11.00 -6.84
N ARG A 100 -7.72 9.82 -7.42
CA ARG A 100 -9.04 9.46 -7.91
C ARG A 100 -10.06 9.36 -6.78
N ALA A 101 -9.72 8.65 -5.72
CA ALA A 101 -10.59 8.47 -4.55
C ALA A 101 -11.00 9.82 -3.94
N LEU A 102 -10.04 10.72 -3.73
CA LEU A 102 -10.30 12.04 -3.19
C LEU A 102 -11.11 12.93 -4.14
N THR A 103 -10.85 12.86 -5.44
CA THR A 103 -11.60 13.61 -6.46
C THR A 103 -13.05 13.16 -6.52
N GLU A 104 -13.30 11.86 -6.51
CA GLU A 104 -14.65 11.29 -6.50
C GLU A 104 -15.39 11.65 -5.21
N ALA A 105 -14.72 11.54 -4.04
CA ALA A 105 -15.32 11.88 -2.75
C ALA A 105 -15.69 13.36 -2.65
N ARG A 106 -14.85 14.28 -3.14
CA ARG A 106 -15.15 15.73 -3.22
C ARG A 106 -16.36 16.02 -4.11
N ALA A 107 -16.59 15.17 -5.12
CA ALA A 107 -17.78 15.25 -5.99
C ALA A 107 -18.99 14.50 -5.41
N GLY A 108 -18.94 14.02 -4.15
CA GLY A 108 -20.01 13.25 -3.50
C GLY A 108 -20.18 11.83 -4.04
N ARG A 109 -19.21 11.31 -4.79
CA ARG A 109 -19.23 9.96 -5.34
C ARG A 109 -18.30 9.06 -4.52
N PHE A 110 -18.85 7.96 -4.01
CA PHE A 110 -18.13 6.96 -3.24
C PHE A 110 -18.16 5.64 -4.01
N THR A 111 -17.24 5.48 -4.96
CA THR A 111 -17.22 4.34 -5.88
C THR A 111 -16.56 3.10 -5.27
N PRO A 112 -15.38 3.20 -4.62
CA PRO A 112 -14.70 2.01 -4.10
C PRO A 112 -15.32 1.51 -2.80
N ASP A 113 -15.40 0.19 -2.69
CA ASP A 113 -15.73 -0.52 -1.46
C ASP A 113 -14.48 -0.86 -0.65
N VAL A 114 -13.39 -1.18 -1.38
CA VAL A 114 -12.11 -1.59 -0.81
C VAL A 114 -10.97 -0.82 -1.49
N PHE A 115 -10.02 -0.41 -0.68
CA PHE A 115 -8.72 0.07 -1.12
C PHE A 115 -7.65 -0.96 -0.79
N GLU A 116 -6.74 -1.17 -1.72
CA GLU A 116 -5.55 -1.97 -1.53
C GLU A 116 -4.36 -1.25 -2.18
N SER A 117 -3.36 -0.86 -1.38
CA SER A 117 -2.17 -0.16 -1.86
C SER A 117 -1.01 -0.31 -0.88
N ASP A 118 0.12 0.34 -1.18
CA ASP A 118 1.19 0.46 -0.20
C ASP A 118 0.74 1.33 0.98
N GLY A 119 1.35 1.11 2.15
CA GLY A 119 0.86 1.67 3.41
C GLY A 119 0.81 3.20 3.46
N ILE A 120 1.69 3.89 2.73
CA ILE A 120 1.71 5.35 2.70
C ILE A 120 0.44 5.91 2.08
N GLU A 121 0.01 5.38 0.93
CA GLU A 121 -1.21 5.80 0.24
C GLU A 121 -2.45 5.46 1.06
N ILE A 122 -2.45 4.31 1.71
CA ILE A 122 -3.57 3.91 2.59
C ILE A 122 -3.62 4.82 3.81
N GLU A 123 -2.49 5.21 4.39
CA GLU A 123 -2.43 6.17 5.50
C GLU A 123 -2.94 7.57 5.08
N ILE A 124 -2.64 8.03 3.85
CA ILE A 124 -3.22 9.26 3.32
C ILE A 124 -4.76 9.15 3.28
N LEU A 125 -5.30 8.05 2.78
CA LEU A 125 -6.75 7.83 2.75
C LEU A 125 -7.36 7.76 4.16
N ALA A 126 -6.63 7.23 5.15
CA ALA A 126 -7.06 7.22 6.54
C ALA A 126 -7.15 8.65 7.12
N ARG A 127 -6.12 9.47 6.90
CA ARG A 127 -6.08 10.90 7.34
C ARG A 127 -7.18 11.74 6.67
N GLU A 128 -7.50 11.43 5.42
CA GLU A 128 -8.61 12.04 4.68
C GLU A 128 -10.00 11.46 5.07
N LYS A 129 -10.05 10.61 6.11
CA LYS A 129 -11.27 10.01 6.66
C LYS A 129 -12.05 9.17 5.64
N MET A 130 -11.36 8.60 4.67
CA MET A 130 -11.95 7.75 3.62
C MET A 130 -12.15 6.31 4.08
N LEU A 131 -11.48 5.88 5.15
CA LEU A 131 -11.44 4.50 5.62
C LEU A 131 -12.27 4.29 6.88
N ALA A 132 -12.68 3.06 7.13
CA ALA A 132 -13.39 2.64 8.35
C ALA A 132 -12.62 1.53 9.07
N GLU A 133 -12.70 1.52 10.39
CA GLU A 133 -12.34 0.35 11.17
C GLU A 133 -13.32 -0.79 10.88
N PHE A 134 -12.83 -2.01 10.81
CA PHE A 134 -13.64 -3.21 10.69
C PHE A 134 -13.07 -4.32 11.59
N LYS A 135 -13.89 -5.32 11.84
CA LYS A 135 -13.53 -6.50 12.64
C LYS A 135 -13.48 -7.74 11.78
N SER A 136 -12.54 -8.63 12.09
CA SER A 136 -12.41 -9.91 11.40
C SER A 136 -11.87 -10.99 12.34
N PRO A 137 -12.41 -12.22 12.27
CA PRO A 137 -11.89 -13.34 13.04
C PRO A 137 -10.47 -13.76 12.63
N VAL A 138 -10.04 -13.37 11.40
CA VAL A 138 -8.69 -13.68 10.88
C VAL A 138 -7.59 -12.81 11.51
N PHE A 139 -7.94 -11.73 12.21
CA PHE A 139 -6.97 -10.83 12.83
C PHE A 139 -6.06 -11.52 13.86
N LYS A 140 -6.52 -12.59 14.49
CA LYS A 140 -5.73 -13.41 15.41
C LYS A 140 -4.51 -14.07 14.75
N GLU A 141 -4.54 -14.24 13.43
CA GLU A 141 -3.47 -14.85 12.65
C GLU A 141 -2.44 -13.82 12.16
N LEU A 142 -2.70 -12.54 12.39
CA LEU A 142 -1.82 -11.45 11.98
C LEU A 142 -0.86 -11.03 13.11
N PRO A 143 0.34 -10.52 12.79
CA PRO A 143 1.22 -9.93 13.79
C PRO A 143 0.69 -8.57 14.26
N ALA A 144 1.16 -8.09 15.42
CA ALA A 144 0.75 -6.80 15.97
C ALA A 144 1.06 -5.63 15.01
N GLU A 145 2.16 -5.73 14.29
CA GLU A 145 2.63 -4.75 13.31
C GLU A 145 1.73 -4.64 12.07
N ALA A 146 0.78 -5.57 11.90
CA ALA A 146 -0.22 -5.49 10.83
C ALA A 146 -1.29 -4.42 11.08
N PHE A 147 -1.35 -3.85 12.27
CA PHE A 147 -2.41 -2.92 12.69
C PHE A 147 -1.83 -1.56 13.04
N PRO A 148 -2.19 -0.48 12.32
CA PRO A 148 -1.89 0.87 12.78
C PRO A 148 -2.69 1.19 14.06
N PRO A 149 -2.25 2.18 14.88
CA PRO A 149 -2.95 2.54 16.12
C PRO A 149 -4.43 2.88 15.91
N HIS A 150 -4.79 3.52 14.81
CA HIS A 150 -6.17 3.91 14.48
C HIS A 150 -7.02 2.79 13.86
N ARG A 151 -6.46 1.61 13.53
CA ARG A 151 -7.13 0.40 13.04
C ARG A 151 -8.04 0.57 11.80
N GLN A 152 -7.80 1.58 10.97
CA GLN A 152 -8.62 1.82 9.77
C GLN A 152 -8.14 1.04 8.54
N TYR A 153 -7.02 0.32 8.65
CA TYR A 153 -6.55 -0.62 7.63
C TYR A 153 -5.79 -1.77 8.27
N VAL A 154 -5.52 -2.79 7.50
CA VAL A 154 -4.76 -3.96 7.93
C VAL A 154 -3.68 -4.28 6.91
N VAL A 155 -2.46 -4.51 7.36
CA VAL A 155 -1.36 -4.92 6.49
C VAL A 155 -1.63 -6.32 5.95
N ASP A 156 -1.63 -6.46 4.63
CA ASP A 156 -1.89 -7.70 3.92
C ASP A 156 -0.63 -8.39 3.39
N ARG A 157 0.44 -7.61 3.19
CA ARG A 157 1.74 -8.08 2.69
C ARG A 157 2.89 -7.18 3.13
N PHE A 158 4.11 -7.70 2.97
CA PHE A 158 5.35 -6.95 3.19
C PHE A 158 6.18 -6.86 1.91
N ASN A 159 6.81 -5.71 1.67
CA ASN A 159 7.80 -5.50 0.63
C ASN A 159 9.14 -5.18 1.29
N PHE A 160 10.05 -6.16 1.36
CA PHE A 160 11.34 -5.96 2.04
C PHE A 160 12.38 -5.36 1.10
N PHE A 161 12.98 -4.26 1.54
CA PHE A 161 14.15 -3.68 0.90
C PHE A 161 15.38 -4.54 1.16
N THR A 162 15.99 -4.99 0.09
CA THR A 162 17.18 -5.83 0.13
C THR A 162 18.19 -5.37 -0.92
N ILE A 163 19.44 -5.76 -0.79
CA ILE A 163 20.33 -5.69 -1.93
C ILE A 163 20.00 -6.82 -2.92
N ALA A 164 20.29 -6.57 -4.21
CA ALA A 164 20.37 -7.63 -5.21
C ALA A 164 21.74 -7.58 -5.90
N TYR A 165 22.24 -8.72 -6.34
CA TYR A 165 23.50 -8.82 -7.03
C TYR A 165 23.46 -9.87 -8.15
N ASN A 166 24.20 -9.60 -9.23
CA ASN A 166 24.34 -10.55 -10.32
C ASN A 166 25.40 -11.61 -9.93
N THR A 167 25.03 -12.89 -9.94
CA THR A 167 25.88 -14.00 -9.49
C THR A 167 27.03 -14.32 -10.42
N ASN A 168 27.00 -13.82 -11.67
CA ASN A 168 28.09 -13.96 -12.63
C ASN A 168 29.16 -12.86 -12.47
N LEU A 169 28.78 -11.71 -11.87
CA LEU A 169 29.64 -10.53 -11.74
C LEU A 169 30.14 -10.30 -10.32
N VAL A 170 29.43 -10.78 -9.31
CA VAL A 170 29.76 -10.61 -7.90
C VAL A 170 30.00 -11.97 -7.27
N LYS A 171 31.22 -12.23 -6.84
CA LYS A 171 31.60 -13.50 -6.20
C LYS A 171 30.99 -13.60 -4.80
N PRO A 172 30.80 -14.81 -4.25
CA PRO A 172 30.20 -15.01 -2.94
C PRO A 172 30.89 -14.25 -1.79
N ASP A 173 32.22 -14.14 -1.83
CA ASP A 173 33.06 -13.42 -0.86
C ASP A 173 33.05 -11.90 -1.04
N GLU A 174 32.53 -11.41 -2.16
CA GLU A 174 32.39 -9.98 -2.46
C GLU A 174 31.01 -9.42 -2.11
N VAL A 175 30.03 -10.29 -1.79
CA VAL A 175 28.66 -9.88 -1.47
C VAL A 175 28.63 -9.09 -0.17
N PRO A 176 28.12 -7.83 -0.15
CA PRO A 176 28.01 -7.01 1.04
C PRO A 176 27.31 -7.72 2.21
N ASN A 177 27.81 -7.53 3.43
CA ASN A 177 27.23 -8.00 4.67
C ASN A 177 26.63 -6.87 5.51
N SER A 178 27.01 -5.64 5.20
CA SER A 178 26.57 -4.42 5.85
C SER A 178 26.34 -3.31 4.82
N TYR A 179 25.70 -2.22 5.25
CA TYR A 179 25.59 -1.02 4.43
C TYR A 179 26.97 -0.40 4.12
N GLU A 180 27.90 -0.45 5.07
CA GLU A 180 29.26 0.07 4.92
C GLU A 180 30.01 -0.63 3.79
N ASP A 181 29.76 -1.90 3.55
CA ASP A 181 30.40 -2.64 2.47
C ASP A 181 30.05 -2.09 1.08
N LEU A 182 28.90 -1.40 0.93
CA LEU A 182 28.52 -0.71 -0.31
C LEU A 182 29.38 0.53 -0.60
N LEU A 183 30.14 1.01 0.37
CA LEU A 183 31.05 2.15 0.21
C LEU A 183 32.44 1.75 -0.31
N GLN A 184 32.72 0.46 -0.46
CA GLN A 184 34.03 0.00 -0.94
C GLN A 184 34.31 0.51 -2.36
N PRO A 185 35.58 0.86 -2.69
CA PRO A 185 35.96 1.42 -3.99
C PRO A 185 35.52 0.58 -5.20
N ARG A 186 35.40 -0.74 -5.03
CA ARG A 186 34.93 -1.66 -6.09
C ARG A 186 33.51 -1.34 -6.60
N TRP A 187 32.71 -0.68 -5.78
CA TRP A 187 31.31 -0.34 -6.08
C TRP A 187 31.14 1.05 -6.70
N LEU A 188 32.21 1.80 -6.90
CA LEU A 188 32.16 3.14 -7.50
C LEU A 188 31.45 3.10 -8.87
N GLY A 189 30.33 3.81 -9.00
CA GLY A 189 29.50 3.86 -10.20
C GLY A 189 28.71 2.58 -10.52
N LYS A 190 28.72 1.58 -9.62
CA LYS A 190 28.15 0.24 -9.89
C LYS A 190 26.93 -0.11 -9.04
N VAL A 191 26.55 0.72 -8.07
CA VAL A 191 25.38 0.46 -7.21
C VAL A 191 24.14 1.06 -7.82
N GLY A 192 23.11 0.24 -8.06
CA GLY A 192 21.77 0.71 -8.44
C GLY A 192 20.97 1.13 -7.22
N ILE A 193 20.22 2.24 -7.31
CA ILE A 193 19.25 2.68 -6.30
C ILE A 193 17.95 3.14 -6.97
N GLU A 194 16.82 2.99 -6.26
CA GLU A 194 15.51 3.44 -6.75
C GLU A 194 15.29 4.91 -6.41
N ALA A 195 14.74 5.68 -7.35
CA ALA A 195 14.59 7.13 -7.24
C ALA A 195 13.62 7.61 -6.15
N GLY A 196 12.63 6.82 -5.80
CA GLY A 196 11.55 7.18 -4.87
C GLY A 196 11.72 6.61 -3.46
N ASP A 197 12.90 6.05 -3.09
CA ASP A 197 13.09 5.35 -1.81
C ASP A 197 13.45 6.29 -0.64
N SER A 198 12.87 7.50 -0.59
CA SER A 198 13.08 8.46 0.50
C SER A 198 12.60 7.95 1.86
N ASP A 199 11.58 7.10 1.91
CA ASP A 199 11.07 6.47 3.13
C ASP A 199 12.03 5.40 3.68
N TRP A 200 12.62 4.56 2.81
CA TRP A 200 13.69 3.66 3.19
C TRP A 200 14.92 4.43 3.68
N PHE A 201 15.34 5.45 2.95
CA PHE A 201 16.45 6.33 3.32
C PHE A 201 16.25 6.92 4.71
N GLY A 202 15.11 7.58 4.97
CA GLY A 202 14.79 8.16 6.26
C GLY A 202 14.77 7.12 7.39
N SER A 203 14.25 5.91 7.11
CA SER A 203 14.18 4.82 8.07
C SER A 203 15.57 4.28 8.43
N VAL A 204 16.47 4.10 7.45
CA VAL A 204 17.84 3.68 7.67
C VAL A 204 18.62 4.76 8.42
N VAL A 205 18.50 6.04 8.02
CA VAL A 205 19.14 7.18 8.71
C VAL A 205 18.74 7.21 10.19
N LYS A 206 17.45 7.09 10.50
CA LYS A 206 16.97 7.07 11.91
C LYS A 206 17.52 5.87 12.69
N ALA A 207 17.62 4.71 12.06
CA ALA A 207 18.11 3.49 12.70
C ALA A 207 19.62 3.53 12.98
N MET A 208 20.40 4.22 12.15
CA MET A 208 21.84 4.44 12.36
C MET A 208 22.14 5.58 13.35
N GLY A 209 21.13 6.41 13.69
CA GLY A 209 21.32 7.73 14.29
C GLY A 209 21.45 8.80 13.19
N GLU A 210 20.71 9.91 13.31
CA GLU A 210 20.55 10.85 12.19
C GLU A 210 21.87 11.40 11.66
N LYS A 211 22.80 11.74 12.54
CA LYS A 211 24.12 12.29 12.18
C LYS A 211 24.94 11.26 11.40
N GLU A 212 25.07 10.07 11.93
CA GLU A 212 25.85 8.95 11.38
C GLU A 212 25.21 8.44 10.09
N GLY A 213 23.89 8.30 10.07
CA GLY A 213 23.13 7.88 8.89
C GLY A 213 23.27 8.86 7.74
N LEU A 214 23.12 10.16 8.00
CA LEU A 214 23.35 11.18 6.96
C LEU A 214 24.81 11.19 6.47
N ALA A 215 25.79 10.97 7.35
CA ALA A 215 27.19 10.85 6.94
C ALA A 215 27.42 9.62 6.06
N TYR A 216 26.79 8.49 6.36
CA TYR A 216 26.80 7.29 5.53
C TYR A 216 26.23 7.56 4.13
N PHE A 217 25.03 8.15 4.04
CA PHE A 217 24.38 8.37 2.74
C PHE A 217 25.09 9.41 1.88
N ARG A 218 25.78 10.40 2.48
CA ARG A 218 26.68 11.30 1.73
C ARG A 218 27.82 10.51 1.08
N LYS A 219 28.45 9.60 1.82
CA LYS A 219 29.51 8.72 1.27
C LYS A 219 28.95 7.80 0.19
N LEU A 220 27.72 7.28 0.35
CA LEU A 220 27.08 6.48 -0.68
C LEU A 220 26.81 7.31 -1.94
N ALA A 221 26.38 8.57 -1.82
CA ALA A 221 26.21 9.47 -2.96
C ALA A 221 27.54 9.74 -3.69
N ASP A 222 28.65 9.87 -2.95
CA ASP A 222 29.99 10.03 -3.50
C ASP A 222 30.44 8.81 -4.33
N THR A 223 29.89 7.61 -4.07
CA THR A 223 30.13 6.42 -4.91
C THR A 223 29.43 6.51 -6.29
N ARG A 224 28.67 7.57 -6.56
CA ARG A 224 27.95 7.83 -7.82
C ARG A 224 27.01 6.70 -8.21
N PRO A 225 26.05 6.35 -7.36
CA PRO A 225 25.11 5.26 -7.67
C PRO A 225 24.29 5.56 -8.91
N GLN A 226 23.87 4.50 -9.59
CA GLN A 226 23.00 4.57 -10.76
C GLN A 226 21.55 4.65 -10.30
N VAL A 227 20.95 5.85 -10.38
CA VAL A 227 19.55 6.05 -10.03
C VAL A 227 18.65 5.59 -11.18
N ARG A 228 17.64 4.79 -10.87
CA ARG A 228 16.61 4.32 -11.80
C ARG A 228 15.24 4.40 -11.13
N THR A 229 14.17 4.45 -11.93
CA THR A 229 12.79 4.44 -11.42
C THR A 229 12.18 3.05 -11.62
N GLY A 230 11.77 2.43 -10.53
CA GLY A 230 11.10 1.13 -10.49
C GLY A 230 12.00 -0.02 -10.05
N HIS A 231 11.69 -0.62 -8.89
CA HIS A 231 12.39 -1.76 -8.32
C HIS A 231 12.45 -2.97 -9.27
N THR A 232 11.39 -3.18 -10.08
CA THR A 232 11.35 -4.25 -11.08
C THR A 232 12.42 -4.02 -12.16
N LEU A 233 12.50 -2.80 -12.70
CA LEU A 233 13.50 -2.45 -13.70
C LEU A 233 14.92 -2.63 -13.13
N ILE A 234 15.19 -2.15 -11.92
CA ILE A 234 16.51 -2.31 -11.31
C ILE A 234 16.87 -3.79 -11.15
N SER A 235 15.93 -4.61 -10.70
CA SER A 235 16.15 -6.06 -10.58
C SER A 235 16.44 -6.71 -11.93
N GLU A 236 15.76 -6.29 -13.01
CA GLU A 236 16.01 -6.74 -14.36
C GLU A 236 17.38 -6.31 -14.90
N LEU A 237 17.81 -5.07 -14.66
CA LEU A 237 19.13 -4.58 -15.01
C LEU A 237 20.25 -5.33 -14.25
N VAL A 238 20.00 -5.68 -12.98
CA VAL A 238 20.95 -6.53 -12.23
C VAL A 238 20.99 -7.94 -12.82
N ALA A 239 19.84 -8.53 -13.13
CA ALA A 239 19.78 -9.86 -13.77
C ALA A 239 20.49 -9.90 -15.11
N ALA A 240 20.36 -8.85 -15.93
CA ALA A 240 21.03 -8.68 -17.21
C ALA A 240 22.56 -8.42 -17.09
N GLY A 241 23.04 -8.06 -15.90
CA GLY A 241 24.45 -7.72 -15.66
C GLY A 241 24.83 -6.29 -16.04
N GLU A 242 23.88 -5.43 -16.38
CA GLU A 242 24.12 -4.00 -16.63
C GLU A 242 24.47 -3.23 -15.35
N ILE A 243 23.90 -3.65 -14.22
CA ILE A 243 24.21 -3.18 -12.87
C ILE A 243 24.67 -4.40 -12.07
N PRO A 244 25.90 -4.46 -11.56
CA PRO A 244 26.36 -5.63 -10.82
C PRO A 244 25.67 -5.83 -9.47
N ILE A 245 25.27 -4.72 -8.80
CA ILE A 245 24.62 -4.73 -7.49
C ILE A 245 23.61 -3.58 -7.37
N ALA A 246 22.51 -3.81 -6.69
CA ALA A 246 21.55 -2.77 -6.31
C ALA A 246 21.41 -2.72 -4.78
N ALA A 247 21.26 -1.51 -4.21
CA ALA A 247 21.09 -1.31 -2.78
C ALA A 247 19.63 -1.40 -2.35
N THR A 248 18.69 -1.06 -3.25
CA THR A 248 17.25 -1.03 -2.96
C THR A 248 16.44 -1.76 -4.02
N VAL A 249 16.09 -3.00 -3.74
CA VAL A 249 15.11 -3.78 -4.51
C VAL A 249 14.22 -4.55 -3.54
N TYR A 250 13.08 -5.01 -4.02
CA TYR A 250 12.25 -5.91 -3.24
C TYR A 250 12.66 -7.36 -3.47
N ASN A 251 12.91 -8.10 -2.38
CA ASN A 251 13.32 -9.49 -2.44
C ASN A 251 12.38 -10.37 -3.27
N HIS A 252 11.06 -10.13 -3.22
CA HIS A 252 10.07 -10.87 -4.00
C HIS A 252 10.24 -10.67 -5.53
N ALA A 253 10.73 -9.51 -5.98
CA ALA A 253 11.02 -9.24 -7.39
C ALA A 253 12.23 -10.04 -7.85
N VAL A 254 13.27 -10.08 -7.03
CA VAL A 254 14.49 -10.86 -7.28
C VAL A 254 14.18 -12.36 -7.28
N GLU A 255 13.42 -12.84 -6.30
CA GLU A 255 13.03 -14.25 -6.19
C GLU A 255 12.28 -14.75 -7.43
N ARG A 256 11.41 -13.90 -8.00
CA ARG A 256 10.74 -14.22 -9.27
C ARG A 256 11.72 -14.40 -10.43
N LEU A 257 12.71 -13.52 -10.55
CA LEU A 257 13.75 -13.61 -11.59
C LEU A 257 14.64 -14.85 -11.39
N THR A 258 15.04 -15.13 -10.15
CA THR A 258 15.81 -16.32 -9.78
C THR A 258 15.08 -17.60 -10.15
N LYS A 259 13.78 -17.71 -9.86
CA LYS A 259 12.95 -18.87 -10.23
C LYS A 259 12.83 -19.07 -11.74
N ASN A 260 12.98 -18.00 -12.51
CA ASN A 260 13.03 -18.04 -13.99
C ASN A 260 14.44 -18.29 -14.54
N GLY A 261 15.40 -18.65 -13.68
CA GLY A 261 16.77 -18.99 -14.08
C GLY A 261 17.72 -17.81 -14.27
N ALA A 262 17.32 -16.58 -13.91
CA ALA A 262 18.21 -15.41 -14.03
C ALA A 262 19.36 -15.47 -13.01
N PRO A 263 20.58 -15.03 -13.38
CA PRO A 263 21.74 -15.03 -12.50
C PRO A 263 21.71 -13.88 -11.49
N ILE A 264 20.69 -13.85 -10.64
CA ILE A 264 20.48 -12.83 -9.63
C ILE A 264 20.13 -13.46 -8.29
N LYS A 265 20.63 -12.89 -7.21
CA LYS A 265 20.25 -13.22 -5.82
C LYS A 265 20.04 -11.95 -5.01
N TRP A 266 19.31 -12.09 -3.92
CA TRP A 266 19.12 -11.02 -2.94
C TRP A 266 19.75 -11.36 -1.59
N LYS A 267 20.00 -10.33 -0.79
CA LYS A 267 20.43 -10.46 0.60
C LYS A 267 19.87 -9.31 1.43
N ALA A 268 19.33 -9.64 2.61
CA ALA A 268 18.93 -8.66 3.60
C ALA A 268 20.17 -8.08 4.30
N LEU A 269 20.28 -6.76 4.38
CA LEU A 269 21.31 -6.07 5.17
C LEU A 269 20.69 -5.48 6.43
N PRO A 270 21.28 -5.73 7.63
CA PRO A 270 20.76 -5.13 8.85
C PRO A 270 21.16 -3.64 8.98
N PRO A 271 20.25 -2.77 9.45
CA PRO A 271 18.85 -3.02 9.72
C PRO A 271 18.02 -3.13 8.43
N THR A 272 17.29 -4.24 8.29
CA THR A 272 16.41 -4.46 7.14
C THR A 272 15.05 -3.83 7.38
N PHE A 273 14.51 -3.14 6.38
CA PHE A 273 13.21 -2.51 6.46
C PHE A 273 12.20 -3.16 5.49
N GLY A 274 10.93 -3.20 5.94
CA GLY A 274 9.80 -3.60 5.12
C GLY A 274 8.81 -2.47 4.96
N ARG A 275 8.35 -2.25 3.73
CA ARG A 275 7.22 -1.35 3.42
C ARG A 275 5.95 -2.18 3.48
N PRO A 276 4.94 -1.81 4.30
CA PRO A 276 3.67 -2.53 4.34
C PRO A 276 2.86 -2.28 3.07
N GLY A 277 2.20 -3.30 2.55
CA GLY A 277 1.02 -3.16 1.73
C GLY A 277 -0.21 -3.41 2.60
N ALA A 278 -1.34 -2.78 2.31
CA ALA A 278 -2.50 -2.86 3.18
C ALA A 278 -3.82 -2.89 2.42
N VAL A 279 -4.78 -3.57 3.02
CA VAL A 279 -6.18 -3.59 2.62
C VAL A 279 -7.02 -2.79 3.61
N ALA A 280 -7.96 -1.99 3.08
CA ALA A 280 -8.83 -1.14 3.86
C ALA A 280 -10.25 -1.14 3.31
N VAL A 281 -11.24 -1.08 4.18
CA VAL A 281 -12.66 -0.92 3.84
C VAL A 281 -12.98 0.56 3.73
N ALA A 282 -13.63 0.97 2.65
CA ALA A 282 -14.06 2.36 2.47
C ALA A 282 -15.14 2.73 3.49
N ARG A 283 -15.04 3.92 4.09
CA ARG A 283 -16.02 4.40 5.08
C ARG A 283 -17.44 4.48 4.55
N ASN A 284 -17.57 4.85 3.30
CA ASN A 284 -18.86 5.01 2.61
C ASN A 284 -19.01 3.98 1.47
N ALA A 285 -18.56 2.73 1.71
CA ALA A 285 -18.66 1.67 0.70
C ALA A 285 -20.12 1.48 0.22
N PRO A 286 -20.38 1.49 -1.08
CA PRO A 286 -21.70 1.16 -1.64
C PRO A 286 -22.15 -0.27 -1.30
N HIS A 287 -21.18 -1.20 -1.15
CA HIS A 287 -21.41 -2.63 -0.90
C HIS A 287 -20.71 -3.08 0.38
N PRO A 288 -21.19 -2.66 1.58
CA PRO A 288 -20.43 -2.81 2.84
C PRO A 288 -20.21 -4.28 3.25
N HIS A 289 -21.13 -5.19 2.95
CA HIS A 289 -20.94 -6.61 3.26
C HIS A 289 -19.90 -7.25 2.33
N ALA A 290 -19.95 -6.95 1.04
CA ALA A 290 -18.97 -7.44 0.06
C ALA A 290 -17.59 -6.86 0.32
N ALA A 291 -17.49 -5.60 0.79
CA ALA A 291 -16.25 -4.96 1.19
C ALA A 291 -15.55 -5.71 2.33
N VAL A 292 -16.27 -5.98 3.41
CA VAL A 292 -15.72 -6.72 4.56
C VAL A 292 -15.40 -8.16 4.18
N LEU A 293 -16.29 -8.82 3.42
CA LEU A 293 -16.06 -10.19 2.96
C LEU A 293 -14.81 -10.30 2.09
N PHE A 294 -14.55 -9.31 1.22
CA PHE A 294 -13.33 -9.28 0.42
C PHE A 294 -12.08 -9.03 1.27
N ALA A 295 -12.13 -8.11 2.23
CA ALA A 295 -11.03 -7.87 3.16
C ALA A 295 -10.72 -9.13 4.00
N ASP A 296 -11.76 -9.80 4.52
CA ASP A 296 -11.62 -11.08 5.22
C ASP A 296 -10.96 -12.15 4.34
N PHE A 297 -11.41 -12.27 3.09
CA PHE A 297 -10.83 -13.23 2.13
C PHE A 297 -9.35 -12.94 1.87
N MET A 298 -9.01 -11.69 1.60
CA MET A 298 -7.64 -11.29 1.30
C MET A 298 -6.69 -11.57 2.47
N LEU A 299 -7.15 -11.37 3.70
CA LEU A 299 -6.41 -11.62 4.94
C LEU A 299 -6.48 -13.08 5.41
N SER A 300 -7.40 -13.89 4.87
CA SER A 300 -7.53 -15.30 5.22
C SER A 300 -6.33 -16.11 4.75
N ARG A 301 -6.17 -17.31 5.32
CA ARG A 301 -5.11 -18.25 4.88
C ARG A 301 -5.13 -18.48 3.37
N GLU A 302 -6.32 -18.62 2.76
CA GLU A 302 -6.45 -18.81 1.32
C GLU A 302 -5.94 -17.61 0.51
N GLY A 303 -6.36 -16.40 0.85
CA GLY A 303 -5.89 -15.17 0.21
C GLY A 303 -4.39 -14.95 0.39
N GLN A 304 -3.87 -15.24 1.59
CA GLN A 304 -2.45 -15.11 1.91
C GLN A 304 -1.58 -16.17 1.20
N GLU A 305 -2.10 -17.39 0.96
CA GLU A 305 -1.43 -18.37 0.09
C GLU A 305 -1.40 -17.91 -1.37
N LEU A 306 -2.44 -17.25 -1.86
CA LEU A 306 -2.42 -16.64 -3.20
C LEU A 306 -1.37 -15.53 -3.31
N ILE A 307 -1.23 -14.68 -2.27
CA ILE A 307 -0.17 -13.67 -2.18
C ILE A 307 1.21 -14.34 -2.25
N LYS A 308 1.44 -15.40 -1.47
CA LYS A 308 2.69 -16.18 -1.47
C LYS A 308 2.98 -16.82 -2.82
N GLN A 309 1.98 -17.37 -3.51
CA GLN A 309 2.14 -17.95 -4.85
C GLN A 309 2.58 -16.94 -5.90
N ARG A 310 2.33 -15.64 -5.67
CA ARG A 310 2.84 -14.53 -6.49
C ARG A 310 4.24 -14.08 -6.08
N ASN A 311 4.94 -14.86 -5.26
CA ASN A 311 6.22 -14.54 -4.63
C ASN A 311 6.19 -13.29 -3.74
N ARG A 312 5.00 -12.81 -3.34
CA ARG A 312 4.86 -11.75 -2.34
C ARG A 312 5.06 -12.32 -0.94
N VAL A 313 5.32 -11.46 0.03
CA VAL A 313 5.46 -11.87 1.43
C VAL A 313 4.14 -11.64 2.16
N PRO A 314 3.42 -12.72 2.53
CA PRO A 314 2.17 -12.58 3.26
C PRO A 314 2.40 -11.99 4.66
N SER A 315 1.40 -11.26 5.17
CA SER A 315 1.42 -10.74 6.53
C SER A 315 0.98 -11.77 7.58
N SER A 316 0.20 -12.77 7.18
CA SER A 316 -0.34 -13.79 8.10
C SER A 316 0.72 -14.75 8.60
N LYS A 317 0.71 -14.97 9.93
CA LYS A 317 1.53 -16.01 10.59
C LYS A 317 1.12 -17.44 10.22
N ALA A 318 -0.11 -17.62 9.72
CA ALA A 318 -0.62 -18.91 9.27
C ALA A 318 -0.03 -19.37 7.93
N VAL A 319 0.66 -18.47 7.21
CA VAL A 319 1.29 -18.75 5.92
C VAL A 319 2.79 -18.51 6.01
N ASP A 320 3.55 -19.59 6.09
CA ASP A 320 5.01 -19.50 6.16
C ASP A 320 5.61 -19.02 4.83
N SER A 321 6.61 -18.14 4.90
CA SER A 321 7.33 -17.64 3.75
C SER A 321 8.84 -17.66 3.98
N PRO A 322 9.66 -18.13 3.02
CA PRO A 322 11.11 -18.04 3.15
C PRO A 322 11.62 -16.59 2.99
N LEU A 323 10.78 -15.70 2.49
CA LEU A 323 11.17 -14.33 2.14
C LEU A 323 11.18 -13.34 3.32
N ASN A 324 10.87 -13.80 4.55
CA ASN A 324 10.89 -13.01 5.78
C ASN A 324 11.65 -13.70 6.93
N LYS A 325 12.52 -14.65 6.65
CA LYS A 325 13.31 -15.40 7.64
C LYS A 325 14.60 -14.67 8.06
N PHE A 326 14.48 -13.38 8.34
CA PHE A 326 15.56 -12.53 8.83
C PHE A 326 14.98 -11.44 9.76
N PRO A 327 15.79 -10.84 10.64
CA PRO A 327 15.34 -9.71 11.46
C PRO A 327 15.00 -8.50 10.59
N TYR A 328 13.85 -7.88 10.85
CA TYR A 328 13.39 -6.70 10.11
C TYR A 328 12.64 -5.72 11.01
N ARG A 329 12.48 -4.50 10.52
CA ARG A 329 11.61 -3.46 11.07
C ARG A 329 10.64 -3.02 10.00
N MET A 330 9.41 -2.70 10.39
CA MET A 330 8.45 -2.12 9.45
C MET A 330 8.63 -0.60 9.39
N ILE A 331 8.54 -0.07 8.19
CA ILE A 331 8.39 1.38 7.97
C ILE A 331 7.00 1.77 8.46
N ASP A 332 6.93 2.78 9.32
CA ASP A 332 5.66 3.33 9.79
C ASP A 332 5.16 4.39 8.80
N PRO A 333 4.05 4.14 8.09
CA PRO A 333 3.53 5.08 7.09
C PRO A 333 3.16 6.44 7.68
N ALA A 334 2.69 6.50 8.93
CA ALA A 334 2.33 7.75 9.57
C ALA A 334 3.56 8.63 9.83
N ILE A 335 4.64 8.04 10.34
CA ILE A 335 5.91 8.74 10.55
C ILE A 335 6.51 9.22 9.23
N VAL A 336 6.44 8.38 8.19
CA VAL A 336 6.92 8.76 6.85
C VAL A 336 6.19 9.99 6.33
N LEU A 337 4.85 10.01 6.44
CA LEU A 337 4.06 11.16 5.97
C LEU A 337 4.33 12.44 6.77
N ASP A 338 4.52 12.31 8.09
CA ASP A 338 4.80 13.47 8.96
C ASP A 338 6.18 14.10 8.67
N GLU A 339 7.12 13.31 8.18
CA GLU A 339 8.50 13.72 7.92
C GLU A 339 8.83 13.72 6.40
N SER A 340 7.85 13.51 5.51
CA SER A 340 8.07 13.30 4.06
C SER A 340 8.89 14.40 3.43
N GLU A 341 8.52 15.67 3.66
CA GLU A 341 9.22 16.83 3.09
C GLU A 341 10.72 16.83 3.44
N LYS A 342 11.06 16.50 4.69
CA LYS A 342 12.46 16.41 5.14
C LYS A 342 13.23 15.36 4.37
N TRP A 343 12.68 14.14 4.31
CA TRP A 343 13.39 13.01 3.74
C TRP A 343 13.43 13.05 2.21
N GLU A 344 12.37 13.51 1.56
CA GLU A 344 12.33 13.73 0.11
C GLU A 344 13.29 14.82 -0.35
N ASN A 345 13.39 15.94 0.38
CA ASN A 345 14.34 16.99 0.08
C ASN A 345 15.78 16.52 0.22
N LEU A 346 16.12 15.84 1.33
CA LEU A 346 17.46 15.30 1.55
C LEU A 346 17.82 14.23 0.52
N TRP A 347 16.90 13.33 0.19
CA TRP A 347 17.07 12.31 -0.85
C TRP A 347 17.32 12.93 -2.21
N THR A 348 16.50 13.90 -2.58
CA THR A 348 16.63 14.65 -3.83
C THR A 348 17.98 15.35 -3.92
N ASP A 349 18.41 16.01 -2.85
CA ASP A 349 19.70 16.70 -2.81
C ASP A 349 20.88 15.75 -2.98
N LEU A 350 20.84 14.58 -2.36
CA LEU A 350 21.92 13.60 -2.40
C LEU A 350 22.00 12.83 -3.73
N PHE A 351 20.86 12.45 -4.30
CA PHE A 351 20.84 11.46 -5.38
C PHE A 351 20.20 11.93 -6.69
N LEU A 352 19.33 12.97 -6.67
CA LEU A 352 18.58 13.40 -7.84
C LEU A 352 19.04 14.74 -8.42
N LYS A 353 19.52 15.68 -7.59
CA LYS A 353 20.08 16.96 -8.06
C LYS A 353 21.43 16.73 -8.73
N GLY A 354 21.56 17.16 -9.98
CA GLY A 354 22.81 17.07 -10.76
C GLY A 354 22.82 15.99 -11.85
N LYS A 355 21.83 15.12 -11.89
CA LYS A 355 21.61 14.21 -13.03
C LYS A 355 20.52 14.80 -13.94
N LYS A 356 20.89 15.69 -14.89
CA LYS A 356 20.03 15.95 -16.06
C LYS A 356 19.71 14.57 -16.63
N GLN A 357 18.40 14.22 -16.63
CA GLN A 357 17.91 13.01 -17.29
C GLN A 357 18.49 13.02 -18.72
N ALA A 358 19.28 12.00 -19.03
CA ALA A 358 19.59 11.73 -20.42
C ALA A 358 18.22 11.46 -21.10
N LYS A 359 17.80 12.36 -22.00
CA LYS A 359 16.63 12.12 -22.84
C LYS A 359 16.86 10.79 -23.53
N PRO A 360 15.82 9.92 -23.64
CA PRO A 360 15.90 8.79 -24.55
C PRO A 360 16.27 9.33 -25.94
N SER A 361 17.32 8.83 -26.54
CA SER A 361 17.62 9.05 -27.95
C SER A 361 16.42 8.53 -28.76
N GLU A 362 15.84 9.40 -29.58
CA GLU A 362 14.79 9.10 -30.54
C GLU A 362 15.14 7.94 -31.46
#